data_873062c3a01c5d9f20f288fe3e4268fc
#
_entry.id   873062c3a01c5d9f20f288fe3e4268fc
#
_cell.length_a   1.000
_cell.length_b   1.000
_cell.length_c   1.000
_cell.angle_alpha   90.00
_cell.angle_beta   90.00
_cell.angle_gamma   90.00
#
_symmetry.space_group_name_H-M   'P 1'
#
loop_
_entity.id
_entity.type
_entity.pdbx_description
1 polymer ?
#
loop_
_entity_poly.entity_id
_entity_poly.type
_entity_poly.pdbx_seq_one_letter_code
_entity_poly.pdbx_strand_id
1 'polypeptide(L)'
;MTHVETIEAFYRAFAQRDYAGMAACEHPSIRFSDPVFPDLRGDEVRAKWHMLCEQGADLQVVSFDVTAEGSRGSAHWDADYTFSPTGRSVHNSVDAAFEFEDGLIVRHVDTFNLWQWTRMALGPSGILTGWTGFTQAKVRASADKGLRRFIASDPEYDAPEPSEA
;
A
#
# COMPACT_ATOMS: atom_id res chain seq x y z
N MET A 1 13.87 5.28 17.94
CA MET A 1 12.89 4.22 17.64
C MET A 1 13.61 3.00 17.10
N THR A 2 13.26 1.84 17.60
CA THR A 2 13.71 0.57 17.01
C THR A 2 12.97 0.32 15.70
N HIS A 3 13.49 -0.56 14.84
CA HIS A 3 12.81 -0.91 13.58
C HIS A 3 11.43 -1.55 13.82
N VAL A 4 11.26 -2.32 14.90
CA VAL A 4 9.94 -2.84 15.33
C VAL A 4 8.99 -1.69 15.61
N GLU A 5 9.41 -0.72 16.42
CA GLU A 5 8.60 0.46 16.73
C GLU A 5 8.25 1.29 15.50
N THR A 6 9.15 1.37 14.51
CA THR A 6 8.88 2.05 13.23
C THR A 6 7.78 1.33 12.44
N ILE A 7 7.82 -0.01 12.35
CA ILE A 7 6.77 -0.80 11.70
C ILE A 7 5.43 -0.63 12.44
N GLU A 8 5.44 -0.73 13.76
CA GLU A 8 4.23 -0.57 14.58
C GLU A 8 3.64 0.84 14.45
N ALA A 9 4.50 1.88 14.40
CA ALA A 9 4.06 3.27 14.18
C ALA A 9 3.43 3.45 12.80
N PHE A 10 4.01 2.85 11.76
CA PHE A 10 3.47 2.87 10.40
C PHE A 10 2.06 2.27 10.35
N TYR A 11 1.85 1.07 10.90
CA TYR A 11 0.52 0.44 10.89
C TYR A 11 -0.48 1.11 11.83
N ARG A 12 -0.03 1.68 12.93
CA ARG A 12 -0.89 2.50 13.81
C ARG A 12 -1.40 3.73 13.09
N ALA A 13 -0.53 4.42 12.35
CA ALA A 13 -0.90 5.55 11.51
C ALA A 13 -1.89 5.12 10.41
N PHE A 14 -1.63 3.99 9.75
CA PHE A 14 -2.52 3.44 8.71
C PHE A 14 -3.91 3.11 9.27
N ALA A 15 -3.99 2.46 10.44
CA ALA A 15 -5.26 2.17 11.12
C ALA A 15 -6.06 3.43 11.46
N GLN A 16 -5.40 4.56 11.67
CA GLN A 16 -5.99 5.87 11.91
C GLN A 16 -6.23 6.67 10.62
N ARG A 17 -5.86 6.14 9.47
CA ARG A 17 -5.86 6.81 8.16
C ARG A 17 -5.02 8.10 8.18
N ASP A 18 -3.96 8.09 8.95
CA ASP A 18 -2.98 9.16 9.05
C ASP A 18 -1.83 8.92 8.05
N TYR A 19 -2.03 9.34 6.81
CA TYR A 19 -1.01 9.17 5.76
C TYR A 19 0.28 9.97 6.05
N ALA A 20 0.17 11.09 6.73
CA ALA A 20 1.34 11.88 7.13
C ALA A 20 2.18 11.14 8.19
N GLY A 21 1.53 10.49 9.16
CA GLY A 21 2.19 9.61 10.12
C GLY A 21 2.85 8.40 9.47
N MET A 22 2.23 7.82 8.42
CA MET A 22 2.85 6.76 7.63
C MET A 22 4.10 7.26 6.89
N ALA A 23 3.99 8.40 6.21
CA ALA A 23 5.12 9.02 5.50
C ALA A 23 6.30 9.36 6.41
N ALA A 24 6.04 9.71 7.67
CA ALA A 24 7.10 9.97 8.67
C ALA A 24 7.93 8.72 9.02
N CYS A 25 7.40 7.52 8.75
CA CYS A 25 8.11 6.25 8.94
C CYS A 25 8.91 5.82 7.70
N GLU A 26 8.74 6.50 6.57
CA GLU A 26 9.33 6.15 5.28
C GLU A 26 10.53 7.04 4.94
N HIS A 27 11.60 6.41 4.42
CA HIS A 27 12.75 7.12 3.88
C HIS A 27 12.34 7.90 2.61
N PRO A 28 12.95 9.06 2.30
CA PRO A 28 12.67 9.80 1.06
C PRO A 28 12.81 8.96 -0.22
N SER A 29 13.74 8.00 -0.23
CA SER A 29 13.96 7.08 -1.35
C SER A 29 13.19 5.77 -1.24
N ILE A 30 12.06 5.75 -0.53
CA ILE A 30 11.22 4.56 -0.34
C ILE A 30 10.87 3.88 -1.67
N ARG A 31 10.91 2.55 -1.67
CA ARG A 31 10.41 1.70 -2.76
C ARG A 31 9.35 0.75 -2.20
N PHE A 32 8.25 0.66 -2.90
CA PHE A 32 7.13 -0.21 -2.55
C PHE A 32 6.78 -1.14 -3.71
N SER A 33 6.44 -2.39 -3.39
CA SER A 33 5.84 -3.32 -4.35
C SER A 33 4.80 -4.21 -3.69
N ASP A 34 3.74 -4.48 -4.42
CA ASP A 34 2.74 -5.49 -4.12
C ASP A 34 2.20 -6.11 -5.43
N PRO A 35 1.28 -7.10 -5.37
CA PRO A 35 0.72 -7.72 -6.59
C PRO A 35 -0.06 -6.76 -7.49
N VAL A 36 -0.53 -5.62 -6.98
CA VAL A 36 -1.29 -4.60 -7.73
C VAL A 36 -0.37 -3.48 -8.22
N PHE A 37 0.57 -3.03 -7.39
CA PHE A 37 1.55 -1.98 -7.68
C PHE A 37 2.96 -2.58 -7.66
N PRO A 38 3.50 -3.06 -8.80
CA PRO A 38 4.74 -3.83 -8.81
C PRO A 38 6.02 -3.02 -8.51
N ASP A 39 6.03 -1.72 -8.77
CA ASP A 39 7.18 -0.84 -8.47
C ASP A 39 6.73 0.62 -8.32
N LEU A 40 6.63 1.10 -7.10
CA LEU A 40 6.41 2.51 -6.78
C LEU A 40 7.62 3.08 -6.05
N ARG A 41 7.89 4.40 -6.20
CA ARG A 41 9.08 5.05 -5.65
C ARG A 41 8.75 6.43 -5.09
N GLY A 42 9.37 6.76 -3.95
CA GLY A 42 9.31 8.10 -3.36
C GLY A 42 7.88 8.60 -3.18
N ASP A 43 7.55 9.71 -3.80
CA ASP A 43 6.23 10.33 -3.66
C ASP A 43 5.06 9.50 -4.22
N GLU A 44 5.32 8.60 -5.18
CA GLU A 44 4.31 7.64 -5.64
C GLU A 44 3.84 6.71 -4.52
N VAL A 45 4.76 6.28 -3.63
CA VAL A 45 4.43 5.45 -2.48
C VAL A 45 3.57 6.23 -1.49
N ARG A 46 3.95 7.45 -1.18
CA ARG A 46 3.19 8.34 -0.30
C ARG A 46 1.81 8.65 -0.84
N ALA A 47 1.72 8.96 -2.13
CA ALA A 47 0.46 9.20 -2.82
C ALA A 47 -0.45 7.97 -2.79
N LYS A 48 0.09 6.76 -2.96
CA LYS A 48 -0.66 5.50 -2.81
C LYS A 48 -1.29 5.38 -1.43
N TRP A 49 -0.52 5.57 -0.37
CA TRP A 49 -1.04 5.48 1.00
C TRP A 49 -2.04 6.60 1.30
N HIS A 50 -1.77 7.82 0.85
CA HIS A 50 -2.69 8.95 0.96
C HIS A 50 -4.03 8.65 0.29
N MET A 51 -4.00 8.18 -0.94
CA MET A 51 -5.19 7.76 -1.70
C MET A 51 -5.99 6.68 -0.96
N LEU A 52 -5.32 5.66 -0.42
CA LEU A 52 -5.99 4.60 0.33
C LEU A 52 -6.61 5.11 1.63
N CYS A 53 -5.94 6.01 2.34
CA CYS A 53 -6.46 6.65 3.56
C CYS A 53 -7.69 7.50 3.27
N GLU A 54 -7.72 8.23 2.17
CA GLU A 54 -8.87 9.04 1.78
C GLU A 54 -10.06 8.20 1.30
N GLN A 55 -9.80 7.19 0.46
CA GLN A 55 -10.85 6.35 -0.13
C GLN A 55 -11.37 5.27 0.83
N GLY A 56 -10.58 4.90 1.82
CA GLY A 56 -10.91 3.84 2.79
C GLY A 56 -11.72 4.35 3.97
N ALA A 57 -12.91 4.91 3.77
CA ALA A 57 -13.73 5.46 4.85
C ALA A 57 -14.06 4.43 5.95
N ASP A 58 -14.23 3.16 5.59
CA ASP A 58 -14.50 2.02 6.47
C ASP A 58 -13.30 1.09 6.67
N LEU A 59 -12.11 1.51 6.25
CA LEU A 59 -10.89 0.72 6.35
C LEU A 59 -10.54 0.43 7.82
N GLN A 60 -10.38 -0.86 8.13
CA GLN A 60 -9.84 -1.35 9.38
C GLN A 60 -8.55 -2.11 9.11
N VAL A 61 -7.49 -1.76 9.82
CA VAL A 61 -6.17 -2.38 9.68
C VAL A 61 -5.70 -2.88 11.04
N VAL A 62 -5.24 -4.12 11.06
CA VAL A 62 -4.61 -4.75 12.24
C VAL A 62 -3.29 -5.37 11.80
N SER A 63 -2.20 -5.04 12.48
CA SER A 63 -0.89 -5.66 12.28
C SER A 63 -0.51 -6.54 13.45
N PHE A 64 0.21 -7.62 13.18
CA PHE A 64 0.69 -8.57 14.17
C PHE A 64 1.96 -9.27 13.69
N ASP A 65 2.59 -10.06 14.58
CA ASP A 65 3.84 -10.77 14.29
C ASP A 65 4.95 -9.85 13.76
N VAL A 66 5.05 -8.64 14.34
CA VAL A 66 6.05 -7.66 13.95
C VAL A 66 7.41 -8.09 14.49
N THR A 67 8.38 -8.23 13.61
CA THR A 67 9.76 -8.58 13.95
C THR A 67 10.76 -7.72 13.18
N ALA A 68 11.96 -7.55 13.73
CA ALA A 68 13.07 -6.93 13.03
C ALA A 68 14.41 -7.49 13.52
N GLU A 69 15.33 -7.70 12.59
CA GLU A 69 16.70 -8.12 12.85
C GLU A 69 17.65 -7.37 11.89
N GLY A 70 18.65 -6.70 12.45
CA GLY A 70 19.56 -5.86 11.67
C GLY A 70 18.79 -4.78 10.91
N SER A 71 19.01 -4.67 9.60
CA SER A 71 18.34 -3.72 8.70
C SER A 71 17.08 -4.27 8.04
N ARG A 72 16.55 -5.41 8.50
CA ARG A 72 15.35 -6.05 7.92
C ARG A 72 14.27 -6.22 8.96
N GLY A 73 13.02 -6.22 8.49
CA GLY A 73 11.86 -6.48 9.33
C GLY A 73 10.74 -7.18 8.56
N SER A 74 9.78 -7.69 9.30
CA SER A 74 8.56 -8.28 8.75
C SER A 74 7.37 -8.02 9.66
N ALA A 75 6.19 -8.06 9.08
CA ALA A 75 4.93 -8.03 9.78
C ALA A 75 3.87 -8.81 8.99
N HIS A 76 2.82 -9.22 9.68
CA HIS A 76 1.58 -9.62 9.04
C HIS A 76 0.52 -8.57 9.32
N TRP A 77 -0.34 -8.27 8.35
CA TRP A 77 -1.45 -7.35 8.55
C TRP A 77 -2.69 -7.75 7.77
N ASP A 78 -3.83 -7.46 8.36
CA ASP A 78 -5.14 -7.68 7.76
C ASP A 78 -5.82 -6.34 7.52
N ALA A 79 -6.50 -6.23 6.39
CA ALA A 79 -7.34 -5.09 6.04
C ALA A 79 -8.76 -5.53 5.72
N ASP A 80 -9.73 -4.90 6.37
CA ASP A 80 -11.16 -5.04 6.06
C ASP A 80 -11.68 -3.71 5.53
N TYR A 81 -12.29 -3.72 4.34
CA TYR A 81 -12.81 -2.52 3.71
C TYR A 81 -13.85 -2.86 2.63
N THR A 82 -14.61 -1.84 2.22
CA THR A 82 -15.47 -1.92 1.04
C THR A 82 -14.72 -1.45 -0.19
N PHE A 83 -14.66 -2.29 -1.22
CA PHE A 83 -14.13 -1.93 -2.52
C PHE A 83 -15.13 -1.05 -3.26
N SER A 84 -14.91 0.25 -3.30
CA SER A 84 -15.89 1.23 -3.75
C SER A 84 -16.39 1.04 -5.19
N PRO A 85 -15.57 0.57 -6.18
CA PRO A 85 -16.06 0.34 -7.55
C PRO A 85 -17.17 -0.70 -7.67
N THR A 86 -17.25 -1.66 -6.74
CA THR A 86 -18.25 -2.75 -6.76
C THR A 86 -19.16 -2.76 -5.54
N GLY A 87 -18.82 -2.02 -4.48
CA GLY A 87 -19.53 -2.06 -3.19
C GLY A 87 -19.35 -3.34 -2.41
N ARG A 88 -18.38 -4.20 -2.78
CA ARG A 88 -18.16 -5.50 -2.13
C ARG A 88 -17.19 -5.39 -0.97
N SER A 89 -17.44 -6.20 0.07
CA SER A 89 -16.53 -6.32 1.21
C SER A 89 -15.29 -7.13 0.83
N VAL A 90 -14.11 -6.63 1.23
CA VAL A 90 -12.82 -7.29 1.05
C VAL A 90 -12.17 -7.48 2.42
N HIS A 91 -11.68 -8.69 2.68
CA HIS A 91 -10.77 -9.02 3.76
C HIS A 91 -9.46 -9.50 3.16
N ASN A 92 -8.42 -8.68 3.25
CA ASN A 92 -7.11 -8.99 2.66
C ASN A 92 -6.08 -9.27 3.75
N SER A 93 -5.44 -10.43 3.69
CA SER A 93 -4.34 -10.82 4.56
C SER A 93 -3.03 -10.69 3.82
N VAL A 94 -2.10 -9.97 4.41
CA VAL A 94 -0.86 -9.52 3.75
C VAL A 94 0.35 -9.86 4.61
N ASP A 95 1.36 -10.43 3.96
CA ASP A 95 2.70 -10.57 4.52
C ASP A 95 3.57 -9.40 4.03
N ALA A 96 4.15 -8.65 4.96
CA ALA A 96 4.99 -7.50 4.69
C ALA A 96 6.45 -7.77 5.04
N ALA A 97 7.36 -7.37 4.15
CA ALA A 97 8.80 -7.37 4.38
C ALA A 97 9.36 -5.97 4.22
N PHE A 98 10.30 -5.61 5.10
CA PHE A 98 10.88 -4.28 5.18
C PHE A 98 12.40 -4.30 5.13
N GLU A 99 12.99 -3.27 4.52
CA GLU A 99 14.39 -2.91 4.70
C GLU A 99 14.47 -1.47 5.23
N PHE A 100 15.49 -1.21 6.07
CA PHE A 100 15.67 0.06 6.76
C PHE A 100 16.97 0.73 6.38
N GLU A 101 16.93 2.04 6.24
CA GLU A 101 18.08 2.94 6.13
C GLU A 101 17.84 4.16 7.02
N ASP A 102 18.84 4.56 7.79
CA ASP A 102 18.74 5.67 8.76
C ASP A 102 17.53 5.58 9.72
N GLY A 103 17.12 4.35 10.07
CA GLY A 103 15.99 4.10 10.98
C GLY A 103 14.61 4.20 10.32
N LEU A 104 14.54 4.53 9.03
CA LEU A 104 13.32 4.65 8.24
C LEU A 104 13.17 3.48 7.26
N ILE A 105 11.94 3.20 6.86
CA ILE A 105 11.61 2.17 5.87
C ILE A 105 12.06 2.65 4.48
N VAL A 106 13.07 2.00 3.90
CA VAL A 106 13.57 2.31 2.54
C VAL A 106 13.00 1.35 1.49
N ARG A 107 12.53 0.17 1.92
CA ARG A 107 11.85 -0.80 1.07
C ARG A 107 10.71 -1.47 1.82
N HIS A 108 9.57 -1.58 1.16
CA HIS A 108 8.38 -2.24 1.67
C HIS A 108 7.82 -3.15 0.57
N VAL A 109 7.70 -4.44 0.85
CA VAL A 109 7.15 -5.44 -0.07
C VAL A 109 5.99 -6.12 0.60
N ASP A 110 4.81 -5.97 0.04
CA ASP A 110 3.60 -6.66 0.45
C ASP A 110 3.33 -7.86 -0.47
N THR A 111 2.94 -8.98 0.11
CA THR A 111 2.58 -10.20 -0.60
C THR A 111 1.20 -10.66 -0.16
N PHE A 112 0.29 -10.82 -1.09
CA PHE A 112 -1.03 -11.39 -0.86
C PHE A 112 -1.53 -12.14 -2.11
N ASN A 113 -2.56 -12.96 -1.94
CA ASN A 113 -3.15 -13.70 -3.05
C ASN A 113 -4.08 -12.81 -3.88
N LEU A 114 -3.59 -12.35 -5.04
CA LEU A 114 -4.34 -11.45 -5.92
C LEU A 114 -5.63 -12.09 -6.47
N TRP A 115 -5.65 -13.41 -6.69
CA TRP A 115 -6.86 -14.11 -7.11
C TRP A 115 -7.93 -14.10 -6.03
N GLN A 116 -7.57 -14.36 -4.78
CA GLN A 116 -8.52 -14.24 -3.66
C GLN A 116 -9.06 -12.82 -3.53
N TRP A 117 -8.18 -11.83 -3.66
CA TRP A 117 -8.57 -10.43 -3.67
C TRP A 117 -9.58 -10.12 -4.79
N THR A 118 -9.30 -10.55 -6.04
CA THR A 118 -10.21 -10.33 -7.17
C THR A 118 -11.56 -11.01 -6.99
N ARG A 119 -11.60 -12.18 -6.38
CA ARG A 119 -12.85 -12.86 -6.03
C ARG A 119 -13.73 -12.05 -5.09
N MET A 120 -13.12 -11.47 -4.06
CA MET A 120 -13.84 -10.65 -3.09
C MET A 120 -14.25 -9.30 -3.70
N ALA A 121 -13.33 -8.62 -4.35
CA ALA A 121 -13.54 -7.27 -4.87
C ALA A 121 -14.44 -7.21 -6.11
N LEU A 122 -14.30 -8.17 -7.04
CA LEU A 122 -15.03 -8.19 -8.32
C LEU A 122 -16.18 -9.18 -8.37
N GLY A 123 -16.31 -10.09 -7.38
CA GLY A 123 -17.39 -11.06 -7.31
C GLY A 123 -17.30 -12.15 -8.39
N PRO A 124 -18.44 -12.53 -9.06
CA PRO A 124 -18.49 -13.66 -9.99
C PRO A 124 -17.45 -13.58 -11.13
N SER A 125 -17.19 -12.40 -11.67
CA SER A 125 -16.16 -12.22 -12.69
C SER A 125 -14.75 -12.50 -12.14
N GLY A 126 -14.48 -12.12 -10.91
CA GLY A 126 -13.23 -12.42 -10.22
C GLY A 126 -13.03 -13.91 -9.93
N ILE A 127 -14.11 -14.64 -9.65
CA ILE A 127 -14.08 -16.10 -9.48
C ILE A 127 -13.70 -16.81 -10.78
N LEU A 128 -14.26 -16.39 -11.89
CA LEU A 128 -14.08 -17.05 -13.19
C LEU A 128 -12.76 -16.67 -13.88
N THR A 129 -12.27 -15.45 -13.71
CA THR A 129 -11.16 -14.91 -14.50
C THR A 129 -10.02 -14.32 -13.68
N GLY A 130 -10.18 -14.14 -12.37
CA GLY A 130 -9.21 -13.45 -11.51
C GLY A 130 -7.84 -14.12 -11.40
N TRP A 131 -7.75 -15.41 -11.75
CA TRP A 131 -6.49 -16.15 -11.83
C TRP A 131 -5.75 -15.92 -13.17
N THR A 132 -6.40 -15.34 -14.17
CA THR A 132 -5.80 -15.11 -15.48
C THR A 132 -4.87 -13.92 -15.48
N GLY A 133 -3.75 -14.01 -16.22
CA GLY A 133 -2.82 -12.90 -16.39
C GLY A 133 -3.47 -11.66 -17.02
N PHE A 134 -4.49 -11.85 -17.86
CA PHE A 134 -5.26 -10.77 -18.49
C PHE A 134 -6.04 -9.95 -17.45
N THR A 135 -6.80 -10.61 -16.56
CA THR A 135 -7.55 -9.91 -15.50
C THR A 135 -6.63 -9.24 -14.51
N GLN A 136 -5.54 -9.88 -14.11
CA GLN A 136 -4.54 -9.29 -13.23
C GLN A 136 -3.86 -8.07 -13.86
N ALA A 137 -3.55 -8.12 -15.16
CA ALA A 137 -3.02 -6.97 -15.90
C ALA A 137 -4.02 -5.81 -15.96
N LYS A 138 -5.32 -6.08 -16.13
CA LYS A 138 -6.38 -5.04 -16.07
C LYS A 138 -6.50 -4.41 -14.69
N VAL A 139 -6.42 -5.21 -13.63
CA VAL A 139 -6.45 -4.70 -12.24
C VAL A 139 -5.26 -3.75 -12.01
N ARG A 140 -4.06 -4.15 -12.39
CA ARG A 140 -2.85 -3.31 -12.27
C ARG A 140 -2.96 -2.02 -13.07
N ALA A 141 -3.41 -2.10 -14.32
CA ALA A 141 -3.57 -0.92 -15.18
C ALA A 141 -4.63 0.05 -14.63
N SER A 142 -5.74 -0.46 -14.09
CA SER A 142 -6.78 0.35 -13.46
C SER A 142 -6.30 1.02 -12.18
N ALA A 143 -5.55 0.29 -11.36
CA ALA A 143 -4.95 0.82 -10.13
C ALA A 143 -3.91 1.92 -10.43
N ASP A 144 -3.02 1.69 -11.38
CA ASP A 144 -2.04 2.69 -11.81
C ASP A 144 -2.71 3.95 -12.35
N LYS A 145 -3.72 3.80 -13.20
CA LYS A 145 -4.50 4.93 -13.71
C LYS A 145 -5.17 5.74 -12.60
N GLY A 146 -5.72 5.06 -11.58
CA GLY A 146 -6.32 5.69 -10.41
C GLY A 146 -5.29 6.49 -9.61
N LEU A 147 -4.12 5.91 -9.36
CA LEU A 147 -3.02 6.54 -8.67
C LEU A 147 -2.50 7.78 -9.43
N ARG A 148 -2.27 7.67 -10.74
CA ARG A 148 -1.82 8.81 -11.58
C ARG A 148 -2.84 9.94 -11.58
N ARG A 149 -4.12 9.62 -11.59
CA ARG A 149 -5.19 10.62 -11.48
C ARG A 149 -5.18 11.31 -10.13
N PHE A 150 -4.99 10.56 -9.04
CA PHE A 150 -4.88 11.11 -7.69
C PHE A 150 -3.68 12.07 -7.58
N ILE A 151 -2.50 11.64 -8.01
CA ILE A 151 -1.28 12.48 -8.03
C ILE A 151 -1.51 13.77 -8.81
N ALA A 152 -2.12 13.71 -9.99
CA ALA A 152 -2.38 14.87 -10.83
C ALA A 152 -3.44 15.84 -10.26
N SER A 153 -4.29 15.36 -9.34
CA SER A 153 -5.35 16.16 -8.74
C SER A 153 -4.99 16.77 -7.38
N ASP A 154 -3.90 16.31 -6.77
CA ASP A 154 -3.49 16.75 -5.44
C ASP A 154 -2.26 17.67 -5.51
N PRO A 155 -2.38 18.94 -5.04
CA PRO A 155 -1.28 19.90 -5.08
C PRO A 155 -0.02 19.47 -4.32
N GLU A 156 -0.15 18.55 -3.36
CA GLU A 156 0.98 18.04 -2.58
C GLU A 156 1.99 17.29 -3.47
N TYR A 157 1.52 16.67 -4.56
CA TYR A 157 2.35 15.87 -5.48
C TYR A 157 2.60 16.55 -6.83
N ASP A 158 1.96 17.69 -7.10
CA ASP A 158 2.09 18.44 -8.36
C ASP A 158 3.19 19.52 -8.32
N ALA A 159 3.96 19.59 -7.22
CA ALA A 159 5.08 20.53 -7.13
C ALA A 159 6.20 20.08 -8.08
N PRO A 160 6.67 20.97 -9.00
CA PRO A 160 7.84 20.65 -9.83
C PRO A 160 9.04 20.37 -8.93
N GLU A 161 9.76 19.27 -9.20
CA GLU A 161 11.02 19.00 -8.54
C GLU A 161 11.89 20.26 -8.57
N PRO A 162 12.53 20.65 -7.46
CA PRO A 162 13.47 21.76 -7.49
C PRO A 162 14.54 21.43 -8.52
N SER A 163 14.62 22.21 -9.59
CA SER A 163 15.66 22.05 -10.60
C SER A 163 17.01 22.12 -9.91
N GLU A 164 17.76 21.03 -9.94
CA GLU A 164 19.16 21.04 -9.54
C GLU A 164 19.89 22.12 -10.34
N ALA A 165 20.27 23.18 -9.66
CA ALA A 165 21.10 24.26 -10.21
C ALA A 165 22.57 24.00 -9.90
#